data_b4685b4f8ce02613575a178489d5345a
#
_entry.id   b4685b4f8ce02613575a178489d5345a
#
_cell.length_a   1.000
_cell.length_b   1.000
_cell.length_c   1.000
_cell.angle_alpha   90.00
_cell.angle_beta   90.00
_cell.angle_gamma   90.00
#
_symmetry.space_group_name_H-M   'P 1'
#
loop_
_entity.id
_entity.type
_entity.pdbx_description
1 polymer ?
#
loop_
_entity_poly.entity_id
_entity_poly.type
_entity_poly.pdbx_seq_one_letter_code
_entity_poly.pdbx_strand_id
1 'polypeptide(L)'
;MKADHMLEAILNGEINAGIAISGNARQGVLEMPLYTERFYVYLAESCWRKLPVFKPENLEHENMWIMKEAQCLRDSAFSFCKARGKGHHVYEAGSIETLIRIVDENGGYTIIPEMHLPFLTEKQAGNVREIQGDYLSQRRISLYIKDDYIRQRMLNTVADTLKRFVPARMMGEGIVKYGIKL
;
A
#
# COMPACT_ATOMS: atom_id res chain seq x y z
N MET A 1 -3.47 13.03 -3.49
CA MET A 1 -4.19 13.78 -2.42
C MET A 1 -3.98 13.04 -1.11
N LYS A 2 -3.66 13.73 -0.02
CA LYS A 2 -3.51 13.10 1.31
C LYS A 2 -4.87 12.61 1.81
N ALA A 3 -4.90 11.53 2.60
CA ALA A 3 -6.15 10.93 3.11
C ALA A 3 -7.01 11.95 3.88
N ASP A 4 -6.41 12.81 4.70
CA ASP A 4 -7.13 13.84 5.44
C ASP A 4 -7.85 14.83 4.52
N HIS A 5 -7.19 15.33 3.49
CA HIS A 5 -7.81 16.24 2.51
C HIS A 5 -8.91 15.53 1.70
N MET A 6 -8.75 14.23 1.41
CA MET A 6 -9.78 13.44 0.75
C MET A 6 -11.05 13.33 1.62
N LEU A 7 -10.88 13.07 2.91
CA LEU A 7 -12.01 12.97 3.84
C LEU A 7 -12.72 14.30 4.03
N GLU A 8 -11.99 15.41 4.12
CA GLU A 8 -12.57 16.75 4.15
C GLU A 8 -13.37 17.05 2.87
N ALA A 9 -12.81 16.73 1.69
CA ALA A 9 -13.49 16.92 0.41
C ALA A 9 -14.77 16.06 0.30
N ILE A 10 -14.79 14.85 0.90
CA ILE A 10 -16.00 14.01 0.99
C ILE A 10 -17.06 14.69 1.89
N LEU A 11 -16.66 15.15 3.08
CA LEU A 11 -17.56 15.80 4.04
C LEU A 11 -18.16 17.07 3.47
N ASN A 12 -17.37 17.86 2.74
CA ASN A 12 -17.80 19.09 2.08
C ASN A 12 -18.62 18.84 0.80
N GLY A 13 -18.72 17.58 0.33
CA GLY A 13 -19.43 17.25 -0.91
C GLY A 13 -18.69 17.65 -2.19
N GLU A 14 -17.40 17.98 -2.11
CA GLU A 14 -16.55 18.31 -3.26
C GLU A 14 -16.25 17.07 -4.10
N ILE A 15 -16.12 15.91 -3.45
CA ILE A 15 -16.01 14.59 -4.08
C ILE A 15 -17.03 13.62 -3.48
N ASN A 16 -17.49 12.67 -4.28
CA ASN A 16 -18.52 11.72 -3.87
C ASN A 16 -17.95 10.49 -3.13
N ALA A 17 -16.74 10.09 -3.49
CA ALA A 17 -16.07 8.93 -2.91
C ALA A 17 -14.56 9.07 -3.03
N GLY A 18 -13.83 8.34 -2.20
CA GLY A 18 -12.38 8.27 -2.25
C GLY A 18 -11.87 6.89 -1.88
N ILE A 19 -10.70 6.53 -2.38
CA ILE A 19 -10.03 5.27 -2.06
C ILE A 19 -8.75 5.60 -1.30
N ALA A 20 -8.60 5.00 -0.13
CA ALA A 20 -7.41 5.16 0.71
C ALA A 20 -7.18 3.93 1.59
N ILE A 21 -6.10 3.97 2.35
CA ILE A 21 -5.80 2.95 3.36
C ILE A 21 -6.85 3.02 4.46
N SER A 22 -7.27 1.84 4.94
CA SER A 22 -8.24 1.68 6.02
C SER A 22 -7.77 2.29 7.35
N GLY A 23 -8.76 2.61 8.20
CA GLY A 23 -8.49 3.12 9.55
C GLY A 23 -8.47 4.63 9.67
N ASN A 24 -8.93 5.35 8.64
CA ASN A 24 -9.04 6.81 8.64
C ASN A 24 -10.49 7.31 8.75
N ALA A 25 -11.45 6.42 9.04
CA ALA A 25 -12.86 6.81 9.14
C ALA A 25 -13.05 7.90 10.22
N ARG A 26 -13.90 8.88 9.90
CA ARG A 26 -14.31 9.98 10.79
C ARG A 26 -15.83 10.02 10.89
N GLN A 27 -16.34 10.74 11.88
CA GLN A 27 -17.77 11.01 11.97
C GLN A 27 -18.29 11.62 10.66
N GLY A 28 -19.40 11.10 10.14
CA GLY A 28 -19.98 11.54 8.87
C GLY A 28 -19.39 10.87 7.63
N VAL A 29 -18.45 9.92 7.79
CA VAL A 29 -17.85 9.17 6.68
C VAL A 29 -17.94 7.66 6.94
N LEU A 30 -18.50 6.94 5.99
CA LEU A 30 -18.50 5.48 5.97
C LEU A 30 -17.24 4.95 5.28
N GLU A 31 -16.65 3.94 5.87
CA GLU A 31 -15.52 3.19 5.32
C GLU A 31 -15.98 1.80 4.90
N MET A 32 -15.75 1.45 3.65
CA MET A 32 -16.06 0.13 3.08
C MET A 32 -14.78 -0.55 2.60
N PRO A 33 -14.35 -1.64 3.24
CA PRO A 33 -13.17 -2.40 2.83
C PRO A 33 -13.32 -2.94 1.40
N LEU A 34 -12.30 -2.75 0.56
CA LEU A 34 -12.24 -3.25 -0.82
C LEU A 34 -11.34 -4.49 -0.93
N TYR A 35 -10.11 -4.41 -0.44
CA TYR A 35 -9.16 -5.50 -0.47
C TYR A 35 -8.03 -5.31 0.53
N THR A 36 -7.25 -6.38 0.74
CA THR A 36 -6.02 -6.35 1.53
C THR A 36 -4.86 -6.74 0.62
N GLU A 37 -3.82 -5.93 0.56
CA GLU A 37 -2.62 -6.22 -0.20
C GLU A 37 -1.42 -6.39 0.72
N ARG A 38 -0.49 -7.27 0.30
CA ARG A 38 0.80 -7.48 0.97
C ARG A 38 1.81 -6.44 0.50
N PHE A 39 2.86 -6.31 1.28
CA PHE A 39 4.06 -5.61 0.88
C PHE A 39 5.18 -6.60 0.57
N TYR A 40 6.01 -6.18 -0.37
CA TYR A 40 7.20 -6.89 -0.79
C TYR A 40 8.40 -5.96 -0.67
N VAL A 41 9.57 -6.53 -0.49
CA VAL A 41 10.83 -5.79 -0.57
C VAL A 41 11.35 -5.87 -1.99
N TYR A 42 11.72 -4.74 -2.53
CA TYR A 42 12.50 -4.63 -3.76
C TYR A 42 13.95 -4.32 -3.40
N LEU A 43 14.88 -5.17 -3.80
CA LEU A 43 16.30 -5.13 -3.46
C LEU A 43 17.15 -4.84 -4.69
N ALA A 44 18.18 -4.02 -4.55
CA ALA A 44 19.20 -3.92 -5.60
C ALA A 44 19.88 -5.27 -5.85
N GLU A 45 20.24 -5.55 -7.11
CA GLU A 45 20.89 -6.81 -7.51
C GLU A 45 22.16 -7.12 -6.69
N SER A 46 22.92 -6.09 -6.34
CA SER A 46 24.11 -6.22 -5.49
C SER A 46 23.83 -6.72 -4.09
N CYS A 47 22.63 -6.44 -3.55
CA CYS A 47 22.28 -6.76 -2.17
C CYS A 47 21.75 -8.19 -1.99
N TRP A 48 21.10 -8.77 -3.00
CA TRP A 48 20.28 -9.97 -2.79
C TRP A 48 20.81 -11.28 -3.38
N ARG A 49 21.81 -11.27 -4.23
CA ARG A 49 22.32 -12.51 -4.87
C ARG A 49 22.54 -13.69 -3.91
N LYS A 50 22.64 -13.41 -2.62
CA LYS A 50 22.88 -14.39 -1.55
C LYS A 50 21.68 -14.67 -0.64
N LEU A 51 20.52 -14.01 -0.87
CA LEU A 51 19.39 -14.06 0.06
C LEU A 51 18.13 -14.58 -0.65
N PRO A 52 17.84 -15.88 -0.63
CA PRO A 52 16.60 -16.44 -1.19
C PRO A 52 15.36 -15.99 -0.40
N VAL A 53 15.55 -15.62 0.87
CA VAL A 53 14.51 -15.21 1.81
C VAL A 53 14.92 -13.90 2.46
N PHE A 54 13.99 -12.95 2.49
CA PHE A 54 14.21 -11.67 3.12
C PHE A 54 13.79 -11.69 4.59
N LYS A 55 14.76 -11.38 5.45
CA LYS A 55 14.51 -11.04 6.85
C LYS A 55 14.98 -9.63 7.10
N PRO A 56 14.22 -8.81 7.83
CA PRO A 56 14.59 -7.40 8.08
C PRO A 56 15.99 -7.24 8.66
N GLU A 57 16.40 -8.16 9.52
CA GLU A 57 17.70 -8.15 10.21
C GLU A 57 18.88 -8.26 9.23
N ASN A 58 18.65 -8.80 8.05
CA ASN A 58 19.69 -8.96 7.03
C ASN A 58 20.08 -7.64 6.34
N LEU A 59 19.32 -6.57 6.55
CA LEU A 59 19.50 -5.27 5.89
C LEU A 59 19.85 -4.12 6.84
N GLU A 60 20.32 -4.40 8.05
CA GLU A 60 20.66 -3.35 9.03
C GLU A 60 21.67 -2.31 8.53
N HIS A 61 22.45 -2.67 7.52
CA HIS A 61 23.50 -1.81 6.95
C HIS A 61 23.17 -1.27 5.55
N GLU A 62 22.01 -1.63 5.00
CA GLU A 62 21.63 -1.23 3.64
C GLU A 62 20.78 0.03 3.65
N ASN A 63 20.91 0.86 2.61
CA ASN A 63 20.10 2.05 2.44
C ASN A 63 18.65 1.70 2.13
N MET A 64 17.73 2.20 2.93
CA MET A 64 16.30 2.10 2.66
C MET A 64 15.79 3.39 2.00
N TRP A 65 15.23 3.28 0.81
CA TRP A 65 14.63 4.38 0.08
C TRP A 65 13.11 4.39 0.31
N ILE A 66 12.57 5.51 0.80
CA ILE A 66 11.14 5.63 1.18
C ILE A 66 10.60 6.94 0.62
N MET A 67 9.38 6.91 0.07
CA MET A 67 8.67 8.16 -0.25
C MET A 67 8.20 8.86 1.03
N LYS A 68 8.32 10.18 1.08
CA LYS A 68 7.84 10.99 2.21
C LYS A 68 6.34 10.80 2.46
N GLU A 69 5.57 10.66 1.40
CA GLU A 69 4.12 10.47 1.46
C GLU A 69 3.70 9.05 1.87
N ALA A 70 4.64 8.10 1.90
CA ALA A 70 4.41 6.77 2.45
C ALA A 70 4.37 6.73 3.99
N GLN A 71 3.86 7.80 4.61
CA GLN A 71 3.74 7.92 6.07
C GLN A 71 2.94 6.77 6.70
N CYS A 72 1.98 6.21 5.95
CA CYS A 72 1.26 5.00 6.34
C CYS A 72 2.15 3.75 6.46
N LEU A 73 3.27 3.71 5.76
CA LEU A 73 4.31 2.69 5.96
C LEU A 73 5.10 2.95 7.26
N ARG A 74 5.12 4.20 7.76
CA ARG A 74 5.84 4.58 8.98
C ARG A 74 5.06 4.27 10.25
N ASP A 75 3.73 4.45 10.24
CA ASP A 75 3.00 4.61 11.49
C ASP A 75 2.30 3.34 11.98
N SER A 76 1.87 2.43 11.12
CA SER A 76 0.97 1.37 11.57
C SER A 76 1.41 -0.07 11.33
N ALA A 77 2.21 -0.35 10.32
CA ALA A 77 2.45 -1.73 9.93
C ALA A 77 3.90 -2.19 10.04
N PHE A 78 4.84 -1.26 10.17
CA PHE A 78 6.25 -1.61 10.17
C PHE A 78 6.98 -1.16 11.44
N SER A 79 6.87 -1.94 12.50
CA SER A 79 7.91 -2.00 13.54
C SER A 79 9.31 -2.19 12.93
N PHE A 80 9.37 -2.78 11.76
CA PHE A 80 10.49 -2.91 10.86
C PHE A 80 11.07 -1.57 10.36
N CYS A 81 10.24 -0.60 9.95
CA CYS A 81 10.75 0.75 9.62
C CYS A 81 11.21 1.54 10.86
N LYS A 82 10.73 1.18 12.04
CA LYS A 82 11.20 1.72 13.33
C LYS A 82 12.46 1.03 13.81
N ALA A 83 12.75 -0.19 13.34
CA ALA A 83 13.94 -0.93 13.68
C ALA A 83 15.15 -0.41 12.88
N ARG A 84 15.77 0.65 13.39
CA ARG A 84 17.23 0.81 13.47
C ARG A 84 18.03 0.86 12.18
N GLY A 85 17.59 1.51 11.11
CA GLY A 85 18.52 1.80 10.02
C GLY A 85 19.26 3.13 10.22
N LYS A 86 20.54 3.10 10.45
CA LYS A 86 21.39 4.24 10.12
C LYS A 86 21.38 4.34 8.59
N GLY A 87 20.81 5.42 8.03
CA GLY A 87 20.89 5.67 6.60
C GLY A 87 19.59 5.60 5.83
N HIS A 88 18.44 5.90 6.44
CA HIS A 88 17.20 6.04 5.67
C HIS A 88 17.24 7.30 4.80
N HIS A 89 17.20 7.12 3.50
CA HIS A 89 16.99 8.21 2.56
C HIS A 89 15.50 8.39 2.34
N VAL A 90 14.99 9.59 2.61
CA VAL A 90 13.59 9.95 2.38
C VAL A 90 13.51 10.74 1.08
N TYR A 91 12.79 10.21 0.12
CA TYR A 91 12.49 10.89 -1.14
C TYR A 91 11.15 11.64 -1.01
N GLU A 92 11.13 12.93 -1.34
CA GLU A 92 9.97 13.80 -1.06
C GLU A 92 8.86 13.73 -2.10
N ALA A 93 9.17 13.37 -3.32
CA ALA A 93 8.21 13.30 -4.42
C ALA A 93 8.57 12.16 -5.37
N GLY A 94 7.58 11.63 -6.06
CA GLY A 94 7.81 10.63 -7.08
C GLY A 94 6.79 9.49 -7.04
N SER A 95 7.07 8.51 -7.84
CA SER A 95 6.31 7.28 -7.93
C SER A 95 7.12 6.09 -7.41
N ILE A 96 6.46 4.94 -7.27
CA ILE A 96 7.13 3.69 -6.92
C ILE A 96 8.15 3.32 -7.99
N GLU A 97 7.86 3.60 -9.27
CA GLU A 97 8.79 3.36 -10.39
C GLU A 97 10.07 4.17 -10.24
N THR A 98 9.96 5.42 -9.77
CA THR A 98 11.14 6.26 -9.49
C THR A 98 11.96 5.69 -8.35
N LEU A 99 11.32 5.19 -7.28
CA LEU A 99 12.03 4.53 -6.18
C LEU A 99 12.75 3.27 -6.65
N ILE A 100 12.12 2.45 -7.47
CA ILE A 100 12.72 1.25 -8.02
C ILE A 100 13.98 1.59 -8.83
N ARG A 101 13.93 2.63 -9.69
CA ARG A 101 15.08 3.10 -10.42
C ARG A 101 16.21 3.60 -9.52
N ILE A 102 15.86 4.33 -8.45
CA ILE A 102 16.86 4.78 -7.47
C ILE A 102 17.56 3.58 -6.83
N VAL A 103 16.81 2.54 -6.44
CA VAL A 103 17.37 1.30 -5.90
C VAL A 103 18.27 0.59 -6.91
N ASP A 104 17.83 0.49 -8.17
CA ASP A 104 18.61 -0.14 -9.25
C ASP A 104 19.98 0.56 -9.48
N GLU A 105 20.00 1.89 -9.36
CA GLU A 105 21.20 2.69 -9.63
C GLU A 105 22.10 2.90 -8.41
N ASN A 106 21.50 3.05 -7.22
CA ASN A 106 22.24 3.48 -6.03
C ASN A 106 22.41 2.35 -4.98
N GLY A 107 21.83 1.17 -5.23
CA GLY A 107 21.84 0.08 -4.27
C GLY A 107 20.79 0.26 -3.15
N GLY A 108 20.81 -0.66 -2.19
CA GLY A 108 19.86 -0.66 -1.09
C GLY A 108 18.53 -1.33 -1.46
N TYR A 109 17.45 -0.87 -0.83
CA TYR A 109 16.13 -1.49 -0.97
C TYR A 109 14.99 -0.49 -0.77
N THR A 110 13.81 -0.89 -1.23
CA THR A 110 12.55 -0.21 -0.95
C THR A 110 11.42 -1.22 -0.73
N ILE A 111 10.26 -0.73 -0.28
CA ILE A 111 9.07 -1.54 -0.08
C ILE A 111 8.04 -1.16 -1.13
N ILE A 112 7.48 -2.17 -1.78
CA ILE A 112 6.47 -2.02 -2.83
C ILE A 112 5.19 -2.79 -2.48
N PRO A 113 4.00 -2.27 -2.83
CA PRO A 113 2.75 -2.98 -2.64
C PRO A 113 2.58 -4.09 -3.68
N GLU A 114 1.85 -5.14 -3.33
CA GLU A 114 1.58 -6.29 -4.19
C GLU A 114 0.94 -5.89 -5.53
N MET A 115 0.05 -4.90 -5.53
CA MET A 115 -0.59 -4.39 -6.75
C MET A 115 0.39 -3.75 -7.74
N HIS A 116 1.62 -3.47 -7.31
CA HIS A 116 2.66 -2.95 -8.20
C HIS A 116 3.43 -4.04 -8.94
N LEU A 117 3.41 -5.28 -8.47
CA LEU A 117 4.17 -6.40 -9.06
C LEU A 117 3.94 -6.60 -10.56
N PRO A 118 2.70 -6.50 -11.10
CA PRO A 118 2.43 -6.67 -12.52
C PRO A 118 3.08 -5.62 -13.44
N PHE A 119 3.53 -4.50 -12.88
CA PHE A 119 4.17 -3.40 -13.64
C PHE A 119 5.69 -3.50 -13.68
N LEU A 120 6.27 -4.50 -13.00
CA LEU A 120 7.70 -4.73 -13.02
C LEU A 120 8.13 -5.42 -14.32
N THR A 121 9.31 -5.05 -14.81
CA THR A 121 9.98 -5.82 -15.87
C THR A 121 10.43 -7.20 -15.35
N GLU A 122 10.69 -8.16 -16.24
CA GLU A 122 11.19 -9.49 -15.84
C GLU A 122 12.45 -9.41 -14.97
N LYS A 123 13.38 -8.52 -15.33
CA LYS A 123 14.59 -8.27 -14.55
C LYS A 123 14.26 -7.77 -13.14
N GLN A 124 13.35 -6.82 -13.04
CA GLN A 124 12.91 -6.24 -11.77
C GLN A 124 12.14 -7.25 -10.90
N ALA A 125 11.31 -8.08 -11.51
CA ALA A 125 10.59 -9.13 -10.77
C ALA A 125 11.55 -10.09 -10.05
N GLY A 126 12.73 -10.36 -10.62
CA GLY A 126 13.79 -11.12 -9.98
C GLY A 126 14.36 -10.49 -8.70
N ASN A 127 14.17 -9.18 -8.52
CA ASN A 127 14.66 -8.40 -7.38
C ASN A 127 13.67 -8.31 -6.21
N VAL A 128 12.48 -8.93 -6.34
CA VAL A 128 11.43 -8.89 -5.32
C VAL A 128 11.56 -10.05 -4.34
N ARG A 129 11.32 -9.80 -3.06
CA ARG A 129 11.26 -10.82 -1.99
C ARG A 129 10.06 -10.60 -1.09
N GLU A 130 9.49 -11.71 -0.61
CA GLU A 130 8.49 -11.67 0.46
C GLU A 130 9.14 -11.27 1.78
N ILE A 131 8.42 -10.49 2.58
CA ILE A 131 8.83 -10.13 3.93
C ILE A 131 8.41 -11.28 4.84
N GLN A 132 9.38 -11.92 5.49
CA GLN A 132 9.12 -12.99 6.45
C GLN A 132 9.27 -12.49 7.89
N GLY A 133 8.54 -13.11 8.80
CA GLY A 133 8.55 -12.81 10.23
C GLY A 133 7.18 -12.38 10.74
N ASP A 134 7.12 -12.01 12.02
CA ASP A 134 5.89 -11.58 12.72
C ASP A 134 5.46 -10.14 12.34
N TYR A 135 6.02 -9.61 11.28
CA TYR A 135 5.72 -8.25 10.80
C TYR A 135 4.43 -8.27 9.98
N LEU A 136 3.49 -7.41 10.32
CA LEU A 136 2.29 -7.16 9.52
C LEU A 136 2.69 -6.50 8.20
N SER A 137 3.04 -7.32 7.21
CA SER A 137 3.46 -6.88 5.90
C SER A 137 2.27 -6.67 4.93
N GLN A 138 1.17 -6.11 5.44
CA GLN A 138 -0.05 -5.91 4.64
C GLN A 138 -0.79 -4.63 5.02
N ARG A 139 -1.56 -4.09 4.07
CA ARG A 139 -2.49 -2.99 4.31
C ARG A 139 -3.86 -3.31 3.72
N ARG A 140 -4.90 -2.78 4.36
CA ARG A 140 -6.27 -2.83 3.82
C ARG A 140 -6.54 -1.54 3.08
N ILE A 141 -7.17 -1.66 1.92
CA ILE A 141 -7.64 -0.53 1.11
C ILE A 141 -9.15 -0.48 1.20
N SER A 142 -9.68 0.71 1.43
CA SER A 142 -11.11 0.97 1.62
C SER A 142 -11.62 2.06 0.70
N LEU A 143 -12.89 1.98 0.36
CA LEU A 143 -13.67 3.04 -0.24
C LEU A 143 -14.33 3.86 0.87
N TYR A 144 -14.21 5.17 0.78
CA TYR A 144 -14.77 6.15 1.70
C TYR A 144 -15.86 6.95 1.00
N ILE A 145 -16.98 7.13 1.68
CA ILE A 145 -18.12 7.92 1.21
C ILE A 145 -18.71 8.71 2.38
N LYS A 146 -19.50 9.71 2.08
CA LYS A 146 -20.32 10.36 3.11
C LYS A 146 -21.40 9.41 3.62
N ASP A 147 -21.73 9.44 4.90
CA ASP A 147 -22.69 8.52 5.53
C ASP A 147 -24.13 8.70 5.02
N ASP A 148 -24.48 9.90 4.55
CA ASP A 148 -25.77 10.23 3.96
C ASP A 148 -25.82 10.10 2.42
N TYR A 149 -24.84 9.40 1.81
CA TYR A 149 -24.73 9.28 0.36
C TYR A 149 -25.84 8.43 -0.27
N ILE A 150 -26.68 9.04 -1.07
CA ILE A 150 -27.93 8.47 -1.59
C ILE A 150 -27.73 7.55 -2.81
N ARG A 151 -26.66 7.75 -3.61
CA ARG A 151 -26.49 7.04 -4.89
C ARG A 151 -25.80 5.68 -4.74
N GLN A 152 -26.41 4.79 -3.95
CA GLN A 152 -25.84 3.48 -3.61
C GLN A 152 -25.56 2.59 -4.83
N ARG A 153 -26.40 2.63 -5.88
CA ARG A 153 -26.16 1.85 -7.11
C ARG A 153 -24.85 2.22 -7.79
N MET A 154 -24.53 3.50 -7.85
CA MET A 154 -23.29 3.96 -8.47
C MET A 154 -22.07 3.49 -7.66
N LEU A 155 -22.14 3.55 -6.33
CA LEU A 155 -21.09 3.05 -5.45
C LEU A 155 -20.87 1.55 -5.61
N ASN A 156 -21.94 0.78 -5.64
CA ASN A 156 -21.86 -0.67 -5.86
C ASN A 156 -21.21 -0.98 -7.21
N THR A 157 -21.60 -0.26 -8.27
CA THR A 157 -20.98 -0.42 -9.59
C THR A 157 -19.49 -0.11 -9.55
N VAL A 158 -19.07 0.96 -8.88
CA VAL A 158 -17.66 1.32 -8.73
C VAL A 158 -16.93 0.25 -7.92
N ALA A 159 -17.45 -0.15 -6.78
CA ALA A 159 -16.84 -1.16 -5.91
C ALA A 159 -16.72 -2.52 -6.63
N ASP A 160 -17.78 -2.97 -7.33
CA ASP A 160 -17.76 -4.23 -8.05
C ASP A 160 -16.82 -4.19 -9.25
N THR A 161 -16.72 -3.04 -9.91
CA THR A 161 -15.74 -2.85 -11.00
C THR A 161 -14.33 -2.94 -10.47
N LEU A 162 -14.01 -2.24 -9.38
CA LEU A 162 -12.69 -2.30 -8.74
C LEU A 162 -12.33 -3.72 -8.31
N LYS A 163 -13.26 -4.44 -7.68
CA LYS A 163 -13.06 -5.83 -7.25
C LYS A 163 -12.71 -6.78 -8.40
N ARG A 164 -13.20 -6.55 -9.63
CA ARG A 164 -12.85 -7.38 -10.80
C ARG A 164 -11.37 -7.30 -11.18
N PHE A 165 -10.69 -6.19 -10.85
CA PHE A 165 -9.27 -5.99 -11.12
C PHE A 165 -8.38 -6.41 -9.94
N VAL A 166 -8.97 -6.74 -8.79
CA VAL A 166 -8.24 -7.19 -7.61
C VAL A 166 -8.14 -8.72 -7.64
N PRO A 167 -6.95 -9.30 -7.51
CA PRO A 167 -6.78 -10.74 -7.40
C PRO A 167 -7.61 -11.34 -6.26
N ALA A 168 -8.27 -12.48 -6.50
CA ALA A 168 -9.18 -13.11 -5.52
C ALA A 168 -8.52 -13.35 -4.14
N ARG A 169 -7.21 -13.66 -4.11
CA ARG A 169 -6.46 -13.84 -2.86
C ARG A 169 -6.36 -12.62 -1.97
N MET A 170 -6.57 -11.42 -2.53
CA MET A 170 -6.57 -10.16 -1.78
C MET A 170 -7.95 -9.83 -1.19
N MET A 171 -8.99 -10.52 -1.66
CA MET A 171 -10.35 -10.35 -1.18
C MET A 171 -10.60 -11.32 -0.03
N GLY A 172 -10.48 -10.86 1.22
CA GLY A 172 -10.81 -11.65 2.41
C GLY A 172 -12.32 -11.89 2.57
N GLU A 173 -12.71 -12.92 3.34
CA GLU A 173 -14.12 -13.30 3.56
C GLU A 173 -15.00 -12.14 4.07
N GLY A 174 -14.45 -11.20 4.84
CA GLY A 174 -15.17 -10.02 5.32
C GLY A 174 -15.50 -8.99 4.25
N ILE A 175 -14.74 -8.98 3.13
CA ILE A 175 -14.90 -8.00 2.04
C ILE A 175 -16.04 -8.41 1.10
N VAL A 176 -16.29 -9.70 0.97
CA VAL A 176 -17.37 -10.24 0.11
C VAL A 176 -18.75 -9.97 0.69
N LYS A 177 -18.87 -9.81 2.02
CA LYS A 177 -20.16 -9.67 2.73
C LYS A 177 -20.73 -8.24 2.78
N TYR A 178 -19.94 -7.23 2.47
CA TYR A 178 -20.43 -5.85 2.40
C TYR A 178 -20.96 -5.49 1.00
N GLY A 179 -21.87 -6.33 0.49
CA GLY A 179 -22.87 -5.82 -0.42
C GLY A 179 -23.82 -4.95 0.39
N ILE A 180 -23.94 -3.67 0.06
CA ILE A 180 -25.00 -2.83 0.64
C ILE A 180 -26.30 -3.55 0.30
N LYS A 181 -26.96 -4.14 1.30
CA LYS A 181 -28.31 -4.64 1.12
C LYS A 181 -29.20 -3.43 0.82
N LEU A 182 -29.79 -3.43 -0.36
CA LEU A 182 -30.90 -2.54 -0.71
C LEU A 182 -32.10 -2.91 0.14
#